data_750196793fb3ce68f5b682dfda3f55ad
#
_entry.id   750196793fb3ce68f5b682dfda3f55ad
#
_cell.length_a   1.000
_cell.length_b   1.000
_cell.length_c   1.000
_cell.angle_alpha   90.00
_cell.angle_beta   90.00
_cell.angle_gamma   90.00
#
_symmetry.space_group_name_H-M   'P 1'
#
loop_
_entity.id
_entity.type
_entity.pdbx_description
1 polymer ?
#
loop_
_entity_poly.entity_id
_entity_poly.type
_entity_poly.pdbx_seq_one_letter_code
_entity_poly.pdbx_strand_id
1 'polypeptide(L)'
;MLKVIKKVGNARLCDFETVHGTIHTPAFMNVATAGAIKGGLSAVDLENIETQVMLCNTYHLHVRPGDDLIHDLGGLHKFTGWSGPILTDSGGFQVFSLAKLRKIKEEGVSFNSHVDGRRIFMGPEESMQIQSHLGSTIAMAFDECVENPAEYSYSKQSCARTVRWLKRCKAEMERLNSLPDTINKNQLLFGINQGCTFDDLRIENMKEIADLDLDGYAIGGLAVGEPKEDMYRIISAVEPYMPAQKPRYLMGVGTPGNIIEGVSRGVDLFDCVMPSRNARHGHLFTHAGIINLNNEKYKRDDTPIEPGCNCPTCRNHSKAYIRHLFKAGEMLAFRLAVTHNLYFYNKLMADIRLSLENDTFPEFKKQYVDMLDTRI
;
A
#
# COMPACT_ATOMS: atom_id res chain seq x y z
N MET A 1 -16.93 -3.96 8.29
CA MET A 1 -17.03 -3.00 9.44
C MET A 1 -15.77 -3.09 10.27
N LEU A 2 -15.21 -1.96 10.79
CA LEU A 2 -14.04 -1.97 11.67
C LEU A 2 -14.46 -2.16 13.12
N LYS A 3 -13.88 -3.15 13.79
CA LYS A 3 -14.04 -3.39 15.23
C LYS A 3 -12.70 -3.11 15.92
N VAL A 4 -12.65 -2.05 16.72
CA VAL A 4 -11.48 -1.75 17.55
C VAL A 4 -11.46 -2.72 18.72
N ILE A 5 -10.44 -3.56 18.83
CA ILE A 5 -10.25 -4.56 19.87
C ILE A 5 -9.53 -3.93 21.06
N LYS A 6 -8.44 -3.20 20.78
CA LYS A 6 -7.59 -2.62 21.81
C LYS A 6 -6.91 -1.33 21.33
N LYS A 7 -6.55 -0.46 22.27
CA LYS A 7 -5.74 0.74 22.03
C LYS A 7 -4.60 0.82 23.03
N VAL A 8 -3.43 1.23 22.55
CA VAL A 8 -2.24 1.57 23.36
C VAL A 8 -1.76 2.94 22.89
N GLY A 9 -2.12 3.98 23.65
CA GLY A 9 -2.03 5.37 23.15
C GLY A 9 -2.92 5.56 21.93
N ASN A 10 -2.38 6.07 20.81
CA ASN A 10 -3.10 6.19 19.55
C ASN A 10 -3.04 4.91 18.70
N ALA A 11 -2.10 3.98 19.00
CA ALA A 11 -2.01 2.72 18.27
C ALA A 11 -3.25 1.85 18.50
N ARG A 12 -3.72 1.17 17.45
CA ARG A 12 -4.96 0.42 17.46
C ARG A 12 -4.76 -1.02 16.99
N LEU A 13 -5.33 -1.97 17.71
CA LEU A 13 -5.52 -3.35 17.28
C LEU A 13 -6.97 -3.49 16.85
N CYS A 14 -7.23 -3.81 15.58
CA CYS A 14 -8.59 -3.87 15.06
C CYS A 14 -8.79 -5.09 14.15
N ASP A 15 -10.06 -5.51 14.01
CA ASP A 15 -10.53 -6.39 12.95
C ASP A 15 -11.35 -5.57 11.95
N PHE A 16 -10.96 -5.63 10.70
CA PHE A 16 -11.68 -5.00 9.59
C PHE A 16 -12.32 -6.08 8.71
N GLU A 17 -13.62 -6.25 8.88
CA GLU A 17 -14.39 -7.25 8.15
C GLU A 17 -14.68 -6.77 6.73
N THR A 18 -14.42 -7.63 5.76
CA THR A 18 -14.70 -7.42 4.33
C THR A 18 -15.42 -8.63 3.74
N VAL A 19 -15.93 -8.51 2.52
CA VAL A 19 -16.57 -9.64 1.79
C VAL A 19 -15.58 -10.76 1.40
N HIS A 20 -14.27 -10.48 1.44
CA HIS A 20 -13.22 -11.43 1.11
C HIS A 20 -12.39 -11.87 2.34
N GLY A 21 -12.92 -11.67 3.53
CA GLY A 21 -12.28 -12.05 4.79
C GLY A 21 -11.96 -10.86 5.70
N THR A 22 -11.49 -11.16 6.90
CA THR A 22 -11.14 -10.18 7.92
C THR A 22 -9.67 -9.77 7.79
N ILE A 23 -9.42 -8.47 7.82
CA ILE A 23 -8.06 -7.91 7.89
C ILE A 23 -7.77 -7.57 9.34
N HIS A 24 -6.79 -8.27 9.93
CA HIS A 24 -6.30 -7.98 11.29
C HIS A 24 -5.28 -6.86 11.22
N THR A 25 -5.64 -5.69 11.73
CA THR A 25 -4.76 -4.50 11.67
C THR A 25 -4.05 -4.24 12.99
N PRO A 26 -2.85 -3.63 12.95
CA PRO A 26 -2.14 -3.09 11.78
C PRO A 26 -1.73 -4.15 10.77
N ALA A 27 -1.82 -3.83 9.47
CA ALA A 27 -1.46 -4.74 8.39
C ALA A 27 -0.66 -4.06 7.26
N PHE A 28 0.22 -4.84 6.62
CA PHE A 28 0.96 -4.41 5.43
C PHE A 28 0.34 -5.06 4.19
N MET A 29 0.01 -4.26 3.19
CA MET A 29 -0.55 -4.71 1.93
C MET A 29 0.57 -4.98 0.92
N ASN A 30 0.69 -6.23 0.48
CA ASN A 30 1.75 -6.62 -0.44
C ASN A 30 1.45 -6.16 -1.87
N VAL A 31 2.35 -5.35 -2.46
CA VAL A 31 2.10 -4.69 -3.74
C VAL A 31 2.31 -5.64 -4.92
N ALA A 32 1.21 -6.08 -5.50
CA ALA A 32 1.10 -6.92 -6.69
C ALA A 32 0.65 -6.11 -7.91
N THR A 33 1.46 -5.18 -8.35
CA THR A 33 1.17 -4.14 -9.35
C THR A 33 0.22 -4.57 -10.47
N ALA A 34 0.48 -5.70 -11.12
CA ALA A 34 -0.31 -6.25 -12.23
C ALA A 34 -0.90 -7.64 -11.88
N GLY A 35 -1.38 -7.81 -10.66
CA GLY A 35 -1.91 -9.09 -10.17
C GLY A 35 -0.83 -10.10 -9.76
N ALA A 36 0.43 -9.68 -9.71
CA ALA A 36 1.57 -10.50 -9.27
C ALA A 36 2.66 -9.64 -8.65
N ILE A 37 3.39 -10.17 -7.68
CA ILE A 37 4.52 -9.46 -7.06
C ILE A 37 5.72 -9.45 -8.01
N LYS A 38 6.32 -8.28 -8.22
CA LYS A 38 7.59 -8.18 -8.94
C LYS A 38 8.69 -8.95 -8.21
N GLY A 39 9.20 -10.00 -8.85
CA GLY A 39 10.11 -10.99 -8.27
C GLY A 39 9.56 -12.41 -8.41
N GLY A 40 8.41 -12.56 -9.08
CA GLY A 40 7.86 -13.86 -9.46
C GLY A 40 7.09 -14.58 -8.35
N LEU A 41 6.36 -13.84 -7.50
CA LEU A 41 5.47 -14.43 -6.51
C LEU A 41 4.02 -14.37 -7.01
N SER A 42 3.34 -15.51 -6.93
CA SER A 42 1.93 -15.73 -7.24
C SER A 42 1.06 -15.61 -5.98
N ALA A 43 -0.26 -15.76 -6.15
CA ALA A 43 -1.22 -15.86 -5.04
C ALA A 43 -0.86 -16.96 -4.04
N VAL A 44 -0.44 -18.15 -4.52
CA VAL A 44 0.00 -19.26 -3.65
C VAL A 44 1.23 -18.90 -2.82
N ASP A 45 2.17 -18.16 -3.40
CA ASP A 45 3.34 -17.69 -2.63
C ASP A 45 2.92 -16.67 -1.56
N LEU A 46 1.93 -15.81 -1.84
CA LEU A 46 1.40 -14.85 -0.88
C LEU A 46 0.70 -15.53 0.31
N GLU A 47 -0.05 -16.60 0.07
CA GLU A 47 -0.63 -17.42 1.14
C GLU A 47 0.47 -18.03 2.03
N ASN A 48 1.53 -18.58 1.43
CA ASN A 48 2.65 -19.18 2.15
C ASN A 48 3.46 -18.19 3.01
N ILE A 49 3.36 -16.90 2.75
CA ILE A 49 3.99 -15.83 3.55
C ILE A 49 3.00 -15.03 4.40
N GLU A 50 1.81 -15.58 4.61
CA GLU A 50 0.78 -15.02 5.51
C GLU A 50 0.33 -13.60 5.11
N THR A 51 0.24 -13.33 3.81
CA THR A 51 -0.29 -12.05 3.29
C THR A 51 -1.77 -11.93 3.63
N GLN A 52 -2.19 -10.81 4.19
CA GLN A 52 -3.60 -10.54 4.46
C GLN A 52 -4.29 -9.79 3.32
N VAL A 53 -3.59 -8.86 2.67
CA VAL A 53 -4.16 -8.00 1.63
C VAL A 53 -3.18 -7.90 0.47
N MET A 54 -3.69 -8.10 -0.74
CA MET A 54 -2.97 -7.83 -1.98
C MET A 54 -3.36 -6.44 -2.51
N LEU A 55 -2.37 -5.60 -2.86
CA LEU A 55 -2.62 -4.32 -3.50
C LEU A 55 -2.29 -4.40 -4.99
N CYS A 56 -3.24 -4.03 -5.86
CA CYS A 56 -3.07 -3.98 -7.30
C CYS A 56 -3.21 -2.55 -7.85
N ASN A 57 -2.52 -2.25 -8.95
CA ASN A 57 -2.54 -0.92 -9.53
C ASN A 57 -3.56 -0.82 -10.67
N THR A 58 -4.56 0.01 -10.49
CA THR A 58 -5.65 0.28 -11.45
C THR A 58 -5.12 0.69 -12.82
N TYR A 59 -4.22 1.67 -12.86
CA TYR A 59 -3.65 2.14 -14.13
C TYR A 59 -2.91 1.02 -14.90
N HIS A 60 -2.08 0.24 -14.22
CA HIS A 60 -1.31 -0.82 -14.89
C HIS A 60 -2.21 -1.91 -15.45
N LEU A 61 -3.25 -2.29 -14.72
CA LEU A 61 -4.20 -3.32 -15.14
C LEU A 61 -5.14 -2.82 -16.25
N HIS A 62 -5.55 -1.53 -16.24
CA HIS A 62 -6.29 -0.89 -17.32
C HIS A 62 -5.49 -0.85 -18.63
N VAL A 63 -4.20 -0.48 -18.56
CA VAL A 63 -3.35 -0.42 -19.76
C VAL A 63 -3.03 -1.82 -20.28
N ARG A 64 -2.81 -2.79 -19.40
CA ARG A 64 -2.48 -4.17 -19.76
C ARG A 64 -2.82 -5.13 -18.59
N PRO A 65 -3.68 -6.12 -18.79
CA PRO A 65 -4.25 -6.59 -20.09
C PRO A 65 -5.47 -5.80 -20.55
N GLY A 66 -6.04 -4.91 -19.72
CA GLY A 66 -7.31 -4.22 -19.87
C GLY A 66 -8.31 -4.69 -18.82
N ASP A 67 -9.02 -3.74 -18.21
CA ASP A 67 -9.99 -4.02 -17.15
C ASP A 67 -11.23 -4.76 -17.69
N ASP A 68 -11.65 -4.48 -18.94
CA ASP A 68 -12.74 -5.21 -19.61
C ASP A 68 -12.44 -6.71 -19.69
N LEU A 69 -11.22 -7.08 -20.08
CA LEU A 69 -10.80 -8.48 -20.15
C LEU A 69 -10.85 -9.13 -18.75
N ILE A 70 -10.40 -8.42 -17.73
CA ILE A 70 -10.42 -8.92 -16.35
C ILE A 70 -11.86 -9.08 -15.87
N HIS A 71 -12.75 -8.15 -16.20
CA HIS A 71 -14.18 -8.23 -15.92
C HIS A 71 -14.80 -9.48 -16.56
N ASP A 72 -14.57 -9.70 -17.86
CA ASP A 72 -15.09 -10.86 -18.58
C ASP A 72 -14.62 -12.20 -18.01
N LEU A 73 -13.43 -12.21 -17.40
CA LEU A 73 -12.87 -13.39 -16.72
C LEU A 73 -13.31 -13.50 -15.23
N GLY A 74 -14.18 -12.61 -14.74
CA GLY A 74 -14.77 -12.68 -13.42
C GLY A 74 -14.00 -11.94 -12.32
N GLY A 75 -13.22 -10.91 -12.69
CA GLY A 75 -12.52 -10.00 -11.80
C GLY A 75 -11.16 -10.50 -11.34
N LEU A 76 -10.46 -9.64 -10.59
CA LEU A 76 -9.08 -9.89 -10.13
C LEU A 76 -8.93 -11.15 -9.29
N HIS A 77 -9.86 -11.42 -8.40
CA HIS A 77 -9.80 -12.60 -7.53
C HIS A 77 -9.73 -13.89 -8.36
N LYS A 78 -10.64 -14.03 -9.33
CA LYS A 78 -10.65 -15.19 -10.22
C LYS A 78 -9.46 -15.19 -11.18
N PHE A 79 -9.08 -14.01 -11.69
CA PHE A 79 -7.99 -13.87 -12.64
C PHE A 79 -6.63 -14.21 -12.05
N THR A 80 -6.39 -13.87 -10.77
CA THR A 80 -5.11 -14.11 -10.07
C THR A 80 -5.09 -15.40 -9.25
N GLY A 81 -6.26 -15.96 -8.92
CA GLY A 81 -6.40 -17.07 -7.98
C GLY A 81 -6.21 -16.67 -6.51
N TRP A 82 -6.28 -15.37 -6.19
CA TRP A 82 -6.20 -14.87 -4.82
C TRP A 82 -7.59 -14.78 -4.19
N SER A 83 -7.77 -15.38 -3.01
CA SER A 83 -9.08 -15.44 -2.32
C SER A 83 -9.27 -14.34 -1.26
N GLY A 84 -8.18 -13.76 -0.75
CA GLY A 84 -8.21 -12.73 0.28
C GLY A 84 -8.56 -11.34 -0.24
N PRO A 85 -8.63 -10.33 0.64
CA PRO A 85 -8.91 -8.95 0.27
C PRO A 85 -7.90 -8.39 -0.76
N ILE A 86 -8.43 -7.63 -1.73
CA ILE A 86 -7.65 -6.86 -2.69
C ILE A 86 -8.00 -5.39 -2.55
N LEU A 87 -6.98 -4.54 -2.41
CA LEU A 87 -7.12 -3.09 -2.58
C LEU A 87 -6.63 -2.71 -3.97
N THR A 88 -7.39 -1.90 -4.71
CA THR A 88 -6.93 -1.24 -5.93
C THR A 88 -6.68 0.24 -5.66
N ASP A 89 -5.51 0.75 -6.09
CA ASP A 89 -5.25 2.18 -6.03
C ASP A 89 -6.15 2.95 -7.03
N SER A 90 -6.16 4.28 -6.93
CA SER A 90 -6.97 5.13 -7.82
C SER A 90 -6.44 5.21 -9.26
N GLY A 91 -5.19 4.82 -9.49
CA GLY A 91 -4.45 5.12 -10.72
C GLY A 91 -3.89 6.54 -10.78
N GLY A 92 -4.32 7.43 -9.90
CA GLY A 92 -3.94 8.85 -9.87
C GLY A 92 -2.43 9.05 -9.74
N PHE A 93 -1.79 8.41 -8.77
CA PHE A 93 -0.35 8.55 -8.56
C PHE A 93 0.47 8.14 -9.80
N GLN A 94 0.10 7.06 -10.50
CA GLN A 94 0.80 6.63 -11.71
C GLN A 94 0.63 7.63 -12.85
N VAL A 95 -0.55 8.22 -12.97
CA VAL A 95 -0.82 9.32 -13.90
C VAL A 95 0.07 10.53 -13.59
N PHE A 96 0.23 10.86 -12.30
CA PHE A 96 1.08 11.98 -11.88
C PHE A 96 2.57 11.69 -11.98
N SER A 97 3.02 10.47 -11.68
CA SER A 97 4.45 10.11 -11.66
C SER A 97 5.03 9.69 -13.01
N LEU A 98 4.22 9.07 -13.89
CA LEU A 98 4.70 8.52 -15.17
C LEU A 98 4.43 9.43 -16.37
N ALA A 99 3.46 10.33 -16.29
CA ALA A 99 3.09 11.19 -17.40
C ALA A 99 3.85 12.53 -17.36
N LYS A 100 4.93 12.65 -18.13
CA LYS A 100 5.68 13.91 -18.30
C LYS A 100 4.82 15.05 -18.90
N LEU A 101 3.84 14.72 -19.73
CA LEU A 101 2.90 15.63 -20.35
C LEU A 101 1.47 15.26 -19.94
N ARG A 102 1.00 15.84 -18.86
CA ARG A 102 -0.38 15.69 -18.37
C ARG A 102 -1.12 17.01 -18.41
N LYS A 103 -2.40 16.96 -18.69
CA LYS A 103 -3.30 18.12 -18.58
C LYS A 103 -4.36 17.80 -17.55
N ILE A 104 -4.27 18.46 -16.41
CA ILE A 104 -5.23 18.35 -15.31
C ILE A 104 -6.34 19.38 -15.56
N LYS A 105 -7.58 18.91 -15.52
CA LYS A 105 -8.79 19.72 -15.59
C LYS A 105 -9.76 19.30 -14.49
N GLU A 106 -10.88 19.99 -14.37
CA GLU A 106 -11.93 19.63 -13.41
C GLU A 106 -12.57 18.26 -13.74
N GLU A 107 -12.66 17.94 -15.03
CA GLU A 107 -13.22 16.68 -15.50
C GLU A 107 -12.34 15.48 -15.14
N GLY A 108 -11.02 15.64 -15.18
CA GLY A 108 -10.03 14.59 -14.99
C GLY A 108 -8.69 14.91 -15.63
N VAL A 109 -7.88 13.91 -15.91
CA VAL A 109 -6.52 14.04 -16.43
C VAL A 109 -6.38 13.33 -17.76
N SER A 110 -5.85 14.04 -18.77
CA SER A 110 -5.46 13.44 -20.06
C SER A 110 -3.95 13.28 -20.12
N PHE A 111 -3.48 12.11 -20.52
CA PHE A 111 -2.07 11.77 -20.62
C PHE A 111 -1.82 10.67 -21.66
N ASN A 112 -0.56 10.36 -21.95
CA ASN A 112 -0.21 9.29 -22.87
C ASN A 112 0.29 8.07 -22.08
N SER A 113 -0.18 6.88 -22.47
CA SER A 113 0.29 5.59 -21.94
C SER A 113 1.80 5.45 -22.13
N HIS A 114 2.47 5.01 -21.05
CA HIS A 114 3.92 4.73 -21.09
C HIS A 114 4.25 3.40 -21.82
N VAL A 115 3.25 2.59 -22.15
CA VAL A 115 3.40 1.27 -22.77
C VAL A 115 3.36 1.38 -24.30
N ASP A 116 2.37 2.09 -24.84
CA ASP A 116 2.07 2.16 -26.28
C ASP A 116 1.87 3.58 -26.80
N GLY A 117 1.97 4.59 -25.94
CA GLY A 117 1.83 6.01 -26.30
C GLY A 117 0.39 6.46 -26.60
N ARG A 118 -0.60 5.57 -26.52
CA ARG A 118 -2.03 5.95 -26.76
C ARG A 118 -2.47 7.01 -25.75
N ARG A 119 -3.34 7.91 -26.20
CA ARG A 119 -3.94 8.90 -25.32
C ARG A 119 -5.00 8.24 -24.42
N ILE A 120 -4.89 8.49 -23.12
CA ILE A 120 -5.81 8.02 -22.10
C ILE A 120 -6.41 9.26 -21.40
N PHE A 121 -7.70 9.21 -21.10
CA PHE A 121 -8.35 10.09 -20.15
C PHE A 121 -8.72 9.27 -18.92
N MET A 122 -8.50 9.83 -17.73
CA MET A 122 -8.87 9.24 -16.47
C MET A 122 -9.39 10.33 -15.54
N GLY A 123 -10.59 10.16 -15.07
CA GLY A 123 -11.23 10.99 -14.08
C GLY A 123 -11.86 10.12 -12.98
N PRO A 124 -12.64 10.72 -12.08
CA PRO A 124 -13.31 10.00 -11.02
C PRO A 124 -14.17 8.84 -11.52
N GLU A 125 -15.01 9.06 -12.51
CA GLU A 125 -15.92 8.04 -13.04
C GLU A 125 -15.16 6.91 -13.74
N GLU A 126 -14.17 7.23 -14.58
CA GLU A 126 -13.35 6.24 -15.26
C GLU A 126 -12.56 5.39 -14.25
N SER A 127 -11.98 6.01 -13.23
CA SER A 127 -11.25 5.28 -12.18
C SER A 127 -12.18 4.32 -11.42
N MET A 128 -13.38 4.75 -11.05
CA MET A 128 -14.36 3.88 -10.39
C MET A 128 -14.85 2.77 -11.31
N GLN A 129 -15.11 3.06 -12.60
CA GLN A 129 -15.50 2.05 -13.58
C GLN A 129 -14.43 0.96 -13.71
N ILE A 130 -13.16 1.35 -13.87
CA ILE A 130 -12.04 0.40 -13.96
C ILE A 130 -11.96 -0.46 -12.69
N GLN A 131 -12.03 0.13 -11.49
CA GLN A 131 -11.95 -0.60 -10.24
C GLN A 131 -13.17 -1.53 -10.02
N SER A 132 -14.35 -1.14 -10.50
CA SER A 132 -15.55 -1.99 -10.53
C SER A 132 -15.36 -3.20 -11.45
N HIS A 133 -14.80 -3.02 -12.65
CA HIS A 133 -14.44 -4.11 -13.57
C HIS A 133 -13.41 -5.07 -12.93
N LEU A 134 -12.43 -4.53 -12.20
CA LEU A 134 -11.46 -5.32 -11.47
C LEU A 134 -12.09 -6.10 -10.31
N GLY A 135 -13.22 -5.63 -9.76
CA GLY A 135 -13.96 -6.29 -8.68
C GLY A 135 -13.18 -6.37 -7.36
N SER A 136 -12.32 -5.38 -7.06
CA SER A 136 -11.54 -5.35 -5.83
C SER A 136 -12.42 -5.25 -4.58
N THR A 137 -11.85 -5.59 -3.42
CA THR A 137 -12.53 -5.46 -2.12
C THR A 137 -12.64 -4.00 -1.71
N ILE A 138 -11.54 -3.25 -1.90
CA ILE A 138 -11.41 -1.84 -1.53
C ILE A 138 -10.93 -1.08 -2.75
N ALA A 139 -11.65 -0.04 -3.13
CA ALA A 139 -11.29 0.91 -4.17
C ALA A 139 -10.84 2.23 -3.55
N MET A 140 -9.76 2.82 -4.09
CA MET A 140 -9.33 4.16 -3.70
C MET A 140 -9.99 5.22 -4.59
N ALA A 141 -10.45 6.31 -3.98
CA ALA A 141 -10.98 7.44 -4.74
C ALA A 141 -9.90 8.08 -5.60
N PHE A 142 -10.29 8.58 -6.78
CA PHE A 142 -9.38 9.32 -7.67
C PHE A 142 -9.03 10.67 -7.05
N ASP A 143 -7.74 10.96 -6.93
CA ASP A 143 -7.20 12.12 -6.24
C ASP A 143 -6.10 12.81 -7.05
N GLU A 144 -5.74 14.02 -6.66
CA GLU A 144 -4.58 14.72 -7.19
C GLU A 144 -3.44 14.72 -6.17
N CYS A 145 -2.43 13.90 -6.42
CA CYS A 145 -1.20 13.91 -5.64
C CYS A 145 -0.27 15.03 -6.14
N VAL A 146 -0.02 16.02 -5.29
CA VAL A 146 0.86 17.17 -5.59
C VAL A 146 2.31 16.80 -5.26
N GLU A 147 3.24 17.30 -6.09
CA GLU A 147 4.68 17.13 -5.83
C GLU A 147 5.10 17.88 -4.55
N ASN A 148 6.12 17.41 -3.87
CA ASN A 148 6.70 18.08 -2.72
C ASN A 148 8.15 18.55 -3.07
N PRO A 149 8.51 19.83 -2.87
CA PRO A 149 7.66 20.94 -2.34
C PRO A 149 6.67 21.49 -3.38
N ALA A 150 5.58 22.04 -2.90
CA ALA A 150 4.56 22.69 -3.73
C ALA A 150 4.17 24.06 -3.17
N GLU A 151 3.68 24.94 -4.06
CA GLU A 151 3.13 26.22 -3.66
C GLU A 151 1.82 26.04 -2.87
N TYR A 152 1.66 26.80 -1.78
CA TYR A 152 0.49 26.71 -0.90
C TYR A 152 -0.83 26.92 -1.66
N SER A 153 -0.86 27.96 -2.53
CA SER A 153 -2.04 28.30 -3.31
C SER A 153 -2.47 27.17 -4.27
N TYR A 154 -1.51 26.49 -4.88
CA TYR A 154 -1.77 25.34 -5.73
C TYR A 154 -2.25 24.12 -4.90
N SER A 155 -1.58 23.84 -3.78
CA SER A 155 -1.95 22.75 -2.87
C SER A 155 -3.40 22.94 -2.37
N LYS A 156 -3.81 24.16 -2.03
CA LYS A 156 -5.19 24.47 -1.65
C LYS A 156 -6.20 24.21 -2.77
N GLN A 157 -5.89 24.59 -4.00
CA GLN A 157 -6.74 24.30 -5.17
C GLN A 157 -6.85 22.80 -5.45
N SER A 158 -5.74 22.08 -5.32
CA SER A 158 -5.66 20.61 -5.49
C SER A 158 -6.50 19.88 -4.42
N CYS A 159 -6.42 20.30 -3.16
CA CYS A 159 -7.27 19.75 -2.08
C CYS A 159 -8.76 19.90 -2.41
N ALA A 160 -9.17 21.11 -2.79
CA ALA A 160 -10.57 21.39 -3.15
C ALA A 160 -11.03 20.56 -4.37
N ARG A 161 -10.14 20.35 -5.37
CA ARG A 161 -10.42 19.47 -6.53
C ARG A 161 -10.57 18.03 -6.09
N THR A 162 -9.67 17.53 -5.26
CA THR A 162 -9.71 16.15 -4.71
C THR A 162 -11.03 15.90 -3.98
N VAL A 163 -11.55 16.85 -3.20
CA VAL A 163 -12.85 16.71 -2.53
C VAL A 163 -14.00 16.64 -3.55
N ARG A 164 -13.99 17.47 -4.59
CA ARG A 164 -15.02 17.42 -5.65
C ARG A 164 -14.95 16.09 -6.42
N TRP A 165 -13.76 15.63 -6.75
CA TRP A 165 -13.54 14.32 -7.38
C TRP A 165 -14.01 13.17 -6.49
N LEU A 166 -13.74 13.23 -5.19
CA LEU A 166 -14.20 12.23 -4.23
C LEU A 166 -15.73 12.12 -4.19
N LYS A 167 -16.45 13.24 -4.24
CA LYS A 167 -17.93 13.24 -4.32
C LYS A 167 -18.41 12.55 -5.59
N ARG A 168 -17.74 12.77 -6.72
CA ARG A 168 -18.05 12.07 -7.99
C ARG A 168 -17.73 10.58 -7.89
N CYS A 169 -16.57 10.20 -7.32
CA CYS A 169 -16.22 8.81 -7.07
C CYS A 169 -17.30 8.10 -6.24
N LYS A 170 -17.76 8.74 -5.16
CA LYS A 170 -18.80 8.15 -4.29
C LYS A 170 -20.10 7.92 -5.06
N ALA A 171 -20.58 8.92 -5.78
CA ALA A 171 -21.80 8.80 -6.57
C ALA A 171 -21.70 7.70 -7.67
N GLU A 172 -20.54 7.64 -8.33
CA GLU A 172 -20.29 6.61 -9.36
C GLU A 172 -20.17 5.21 -8.76
N MET A 173 -19.50 5.06 -7.61
CA MET A 173 -19.42 3.78 -6.89
C MET A 173 -20.82 3.28 -6.51
N GLU A 174 -21.68 4.14 -5.95
CA GLU A 174 -23.05 3.79 -5.59
C GLU A 174 -23.84 3.33 -6.84
N ARG A 175 -23.70 4.03 -7.95
CA ARG A 175 -24.31 3.66 -9.24
C ARG A 175 -23.82 2.29 -9.71
N LEU A 176 -22.50 2.08 -9.76
CA LEU A 176 -21.88 0.84 -10.21
C LEU A 176 -22.28 -0.35 -9.34
N ASN A 177 -22.25 -0.20 -8.02
CA ASN A 177 -22.64 -1.25 -7.07
C ASN A 177 -24.12 -1.67 -7.22
N SER A 178 -24.98 -0.82 -7.83
CA SER A 178 -26.38 -1.16 -8.11
C SER A 178 -26.61 -1.95 -9.41
N LEU A 179 -25.61 -2.03 -10.31
CA LEU A 179 -25.75 -2.71 -11.59
C LEU A 179 -25.79 -4.24 -11.44
N PRO A 180 -26.53 -4.96 -12.32
CA PRO A 180 -26.67 -6.41 -12.20
C PRO A 180 -25.38 -7.19 -12.46
N ASP A 181 -24.52 -6.68 -13.34
CA ASP A 181 -23.28 -7.30 -13.84
C ASP A 181 -22.04 -6.92 -13.05
N THR A 182 -22.16 -6.08 -12.00
CA THR A 182 -21.06 -5.72 -11.12
C THR A 182 -20.53 -6.95 -10.36
N ILE A 183 -19.23 -7.19 -10.48
CA ILE A 183 -18.54 -8.34 -9.86
C ILE A 183 -18.62 -8.29 -8.34
N ASN A 184 -18.31 -7.15 -7.75
CA ASN A 184 -18.36 -6.95 -6.30
C ASN A 184 -19.30 -5.78 -5.95
N LYS A 185 -20.56 -6.08 -5.63
CA LYS A 185 -21.57 -5.08 -5.27
C LYS A 185 -21.37 -4.46 -3.87
N ASN A 186 -20.44 -4.99 -3.09
CA ASN A 186 -20.06 -4.51 -1.77
C ASN A 186 -18.63 -3.96 -1.78
N GLN A 187 -18.18 -3.42 -2.91
CA GLN A 187 -16.88 -2.78 -3.02
C GLN A 187 -16.84 -1.54 -2.13
N LEU A 188 -15.81 -1.46 -1.28
CA LEU A 188 -15.63 -0.38 -0.31
C LEU A 188 -14.88 0.79 -0.95
N LEU A 189 -15.22 2.03 -0.57
CA LEU A 189 -14.56 3.25 -1.06
C LEU A 189 -13.75 3.92 0.04
N PHE A 190 -12.45 4.11 -0.20
CA PHE A 190 -11.58 4.89 0.67
C PHE A 190 -11.29 6.27 0.06
N GLY A 191 -11.48 7.32 0.87
CA GLY A 191 -11.10 8.69 0.53
C GLY A 191 -9.64 8.96 0.86
N ILE A 192 -9.03 9.92 0.16
CA ILE A 192 -7.61 10.25 0.30
C ILE A 192 -7.46 11.69 0.79
N ASN A 193 -6.83 11.86 1.96
CA ASN A 193 -6.42 13.15 2.48
C ASN A 193 -5.19 13.66 1.72
N GLN A 194 -5.29 14.89 1.21
CA GLN A 194 -4.22 15.61 0.53
C GLN A 194 -3.91 16.93 1.23
N GLY A 195 -2.86 17.66 0.82
CA GLY A 195 -2.50 18.97 1.39
C GLY A 195 -0.99 19.19 1.51
N CYS A 196 -0.17 18.41 0.77
CA CYS A 196 1.29 18.50 0.84
C CYS A 196 1.76 18.41 2.30
N THR A 197 2.65 19.29 2.75
CA THR A 197 3.13 19.37 4.14
C THR A 197 2.54 20.54 4.94
N PHE A 198 1.38 21.06 4.51
CA PHE A 198 0.68 22.18 5.17
C PHE A 198 -0.39 21.63 6.13
N ASP A 199 -0.20 21.84 7.43
CA ASP A 199 -1.06 21.29 8.50
C ASP A 199 -2.51 21.75 8.37
N ASP A 200 -2.72 23.04 8.10
CA ASP A 200 -4.04 23.64 7.96
C ASP A 200 -4.83 23.05 6.78
N LEU A 201 -4.17 22.89 5.60
CA LEU A 201 -4.80 22.27 4.44
C LEU A 201 -5.11 20.77 4.70
N ARG A 202 -4.21 20.05 5.37
CA ARG A 202 -4.40 18.66 5.75
C ARG A 202 -5.59 18.48 6.68
N ILE A 203 -5.69 19.33 7.70
CA ILE A 203 -6.79 19.29 8.69
C ILE A 203 -8.12 19.67 8.03
N GLU A 204 -8.16 20.75 7.24
CA GLU A 204 -9.37 21.19 6.53
C GLU A 204 -9.85 20.09 5.57
N ASN A 205 -8.96 19.57 4.73
CA ASN A 205 -9.27 18.50 3.80
C ASN A 205 -9.72 17.21 4.49
N MET A 206 -9.10 16.84 5.64
CA MET A 206 -9.53 15.65 6.39
C MET A 206 -10.96 15.81 6.91
N LYS A 207 -11.33 16.98 7.44
CA LYS A 207 -12.70 17.26 7.89
C LYS A 207 -13.70 17.14 6.73
N GLU A 208 -13.38 17.76 5.59
CA GLU A 208 -14.26 17.74 4.41
C GLU A 208 -14.50 16.31 3.88
N ILE A 209 -13.45 15.47 3.83
CA ILE A 209 -13.60 14.08 3.37
C ILE A 209 -14.29 13.19 4.43
N ALA A 210 -14.07 13.46 5.73
CA ALA A 210 -14.73 12.74 6.81
C ALA A 210 -16.25 12.95 6.82
N ASP A 211 -16.71 14.16 6.47
CA ASP A 211 -18.14 14.49 6.36
C ASP A 211 -18.88 13.70 5.26
N LEU A 212 -18.14 13.06 4.35
CA LEU A 212 -18.72 12.22 3.29
C LEU A 212 -19.06 10.80 3.75
N ASP A 213 -18.72 10.41 4.97
CA ASP A 213 -18.96 9.08 5.57
C ASP A 213 -18.59 7.93 4.61
N LEU A 214 -17.29 7.76 4.40
CA LEU A 214 -16.73 6.72 3.56
C LEU A 214 -16.42 5.44 4.36
N ASP A 215 -16.06 4.36 3.66
CA ASP A 215 -15.71 3.09 4.30
C ASP A 215 -14.34 3.10 4.98
N GLY A 216 -13.44 3.99 4.55
CA GLY A 216 -12.12 4.20 5.12
C GLY A 216 -11.45 5.47 4.63
N TYR A 217 -10.33 5.83 5.26
CA TYR A 217 -9.61 7.09 4.98
C TYR A 217 -8.13 6.84 4.87
N ALA A 218 -7.53 7.37 3.80
CA ALA A 218 -6.11 7.30 3.57
C ALA A 218 -5.44 8.67 3.73
N ILE A 219 -4.17 8.67 4.09
CA ILE A 219 -3.28 9.83 4.05
C ILE A 219 -2.36 9.61 2.85
N GLY A 220 -2.56 10.39 1.79
CA GLY A 220 -1.75 10.33 0.57
C GLY A 220 -0.78 11.51 0.45
N GLY A 221 0.05 11.50 -0.60
CA GLY A 221 0.98 12.57 -0.91
C GLY A 221 2.07 12.83 0.14
N LEU A 222 2.44 11.79 0.90
CA LEU A 222 3.59 11.73 1.80
C LEU A 222 4.58 10.66 1.31
N ALA A 223 5.79 10.61 1.88
CA ALA A 223 6.90 9.77 1.40
C ALA A 223 7.30 10.07 -0.06
N VAL A 224 7.18 11.32 -0.49
CA VAL A 224 7.51 11.81 -1.84
C VAL A 224 8.69 12.78 -1.85
N GLY A 225 9.50 12.80 -0.77
CA GLY A 225 10.73 13.58 -0.67
C GLY A 225 10.82 14.50 0.54
N GLU A 226 9.77 14.60 1.35
CA GLU A 226 9.80 15.33 2.62
C GLU A 226 10.64 14.59 3.69
N PRO A 227 11.17 15.30 4.72
CA PRO A 227 11.75 14.70 5.90
C PRO A 227 10.71 13.83 6.63
N LYS A 228 11.16 12.72 7.24
CA LYS A 228 10.26 11.82 7.99
C LYS A 228 9.54 12.52 9.14
N GLU A 229 10.16 13.54 9.73
CA GLU A 229 9.60 14.35 10.79
C GLU A 229 8.35 15.10 10.33
N ASP A 230 8.35 15.63 9.10
CA ASP A 230 7.18 16.28 8.50
C ASP A 230 6.05 15.28 8.26
N MET A 231 6.37 14.09 7.74
CA MET A 231 5.40 13.02 7.59
C MET A 231 4.76 12.68 8.94
N TYR A 232 5.54 12.48 10.00
CA TYR A 232 5.03 12.16 11.34
C TYR A 232 4.18 13.29 11.93
N ARG A 233 4.58 14.54 11.72
CA ARG A 233 3.83 15.72 12.14
C ARG A 233 2.46 15.76 11.46
N ILE A 234 2.41 15.57 10.15
CA ILE A 234 1.16 15.55 9.38
C ILE A 234 0.22 14.42 9.85
N ILE A 235 0.72 13.21 10.03
CA ILE A 235 -0.10 12.09 10.54
C ILE A 235 -0.71 12.48 11.89
N SER A 236 0.08 13.04 12.81
CA SER A 236 -0.39 13.48 14.12
C SER A 236 -1.39 14.64 14.04
N ALA A 237 -1.24 15.54 13.06
CA ALA A 237 -2.15 16.66 12.86
C ALA A 237 -3.53 16.23 12.33
N VAL A 238 -3.60 15.20 11.47
CA VAL A 238 -4.87 14.75 10.88
C VAL A 238 -5.57 13.66 11.69
N GLU A 239 -4.82 12.89 12.48
CA GLU A 239 -5.34 11.74 13.25
C GLU A 239 -6.59 12.08 14.08
N PRO A 240 -6.67 13.20 14.82
CA PRO A 240 -7.84 13.55 15.62
C PRO A 240 -9.13 13.77 14.81
N TYR A 241 -8.99 14.03 13.51
CA TYR A 241 -10.12 14.28 12.60
C TYR A 241 -10.50 13.06 11.76
N MET A 242 -9.70 11.99 11.84
CA MET A 242 -10.04 10.73 11.18
C MET A 242 -11.11 9.97 11.98
N PRO A 243 -12.21 9.53 11.34
CA PRO A 243 -13.26 8.78 12.02
C PRO A 243 -12.72 7.56 12.77
N ALA A 244 -13.06 7.45 14.07
CA ALA A 244 -12.50 6.43 14.96
C ALA A 244 -12.92 5.00 14.59
N GLN A 245 -14.08 4.85 13.94
CA GLN A 245 -14.67 3.54 13.58
C GLN A 245 -14.38 3.15 12.11
N LYS A 246 -13.46 3.84 11.47
CA LYS A 246 -13.06 3.56 10.08
C LYS A 246 -11.58 3.21 10.00
N PRO A 247 -11.17 2.33 9.06
CA PRO A 247 -9.76 2.03 8.84
C PRO A 247 -8.99 3.25 8.33
N ARG A 248 -7.73 3.35 8.73
CA ARG A 248 -6.80 4.44 8.44
C ARG A 248 -5.58 3.92 7.70
N TYR A 249 -5.36 4.42 6.50
CA TYR A 249 -4.32 3.92 5.61
C TYR A 249 -3.28 5.01 5.30
N LEU A 250 -2.00 4.73 5.54
CA LEU A 250 -0.87 5.59 5.14
C LEU A 250 -0.26 5.05 3.85
N MET A 251 -0.46 5.78 2.74
CA MET A 251 -0.11 5.33 1.40
C MET A 251 1.40 5.41 1.13
N GLY A 252 1.94 4.35 0.52
CA GLY A 252 3.32 4.31 0.02
C GLY A 252 4.40 4.22 1.09
N VAL A 253 4.05 3.99 2.36
CA VAL A 253 4.97 3.94 3.51
C VAL A 253 5.10 2.51 4.03
N GLY A 254 6.26 2.01 4.29
CA GLY A 254 7.59 2.50 4.00
C GLY A 254 8.63 1.60 4.66
N THR A 255 9.63 2.21 5.33
CA THR A 255 10.61 1.43 6.09
C THR A 255 9.97 0.82 7.35
N PRO A 256 10.55 -0.26 7.93
CA PRO A 256 10.06 -0.82 9.19
C PRO A 256 9.89 0.20 10.30
N GLY A 257 10.86 1.13 10.46
CA GLY A 257 10.78 2.21 11.44
C GLY A 257 9.61 3.17 11.18
N ASN A 258 9.39 3.55 9.90
CA ASN A 258 8.26 4.41 9.53
C ASN A 258 6.90 3.74 9.79
N ILE A 259 6.81 2.41 9.59
CA ILE A 259 5.60 1.64 9.91
C ILE A 259 5.33 1.67 11.42
N ILE A 260 6.34 1.37 12.26
CA ILE A 260 6.21 1.41 13.73
C ILE A 260 5.77 2.81 14.19
N GLU A 261 6.36 3.88 13.63
CA GLU A 261 5.99 5.27 13.93
C GLU A 261 4.58 5.61 13.45
N GLY A 262 4.16 5.11 12.27
CA GLY A 262 2.80 5.26 11.75
C GLY A 262 1.77 4.59 12.65
N VAL A 263 2.02 3.33 13.05
CA VAL A 263 1.17 2.60 14.00
C VAL A 263 1.03 3.35 15.32
N SER A 264 2.12 3.88 15.86
CA SER A 264 2.09 4.64 17.12
C SER A 264 1.22 5.91 17.04
N ARG A 265 0.93 6.40 15.83
CA ARG A 265 0.06 7.54 15.52
C ARG A 265 -1.34 7.14 15.03
N GLY A 266 -1.71 5.87 15.15
CA GLY A 266 -3.06 5.39 14.88
C GLY A 266 -3.33 4.97 13.45
N VAL A 267 -2.31 4.68 12.64
CA VAL A 267 -2.46 4.12 11.28
C VAL A 267 -2.65 2.60 11.37
N ASP A 268 -3.56 2.07 10.54
CA ASP A 268 -3.92 0.65 10.51
C ASP A 268 -3.35 -0.10 9.32
N LEU A 269 -3.26 0.55 8.15
CA LEU A 269 -2.88 -0.08 6.87
C LEU A 269 -1.71 0.65 6.24
N PHE A 270 -0.82 -0.12 5.63
CA PHE A 270 0.39 0.35 4.96
C PHE A 270 0.62 -0.41 3.67
N ASP A 271 1.26 0.23 2.70
CA ASP A 271 1.82 -0.41 1.51
C ASP A 271 3.15 0.24 1.14
N CYS A 272 4.01 -0.49 0.50
CA CYS A 272 5.17 0.06 -0.18
C CYS A 272 5.77 -0.95 -1.16
N VAL A 273 6.26 -0.47 -2.30
CA VAL A 273 7.01 -1.30 -3.24
C VAL A 273 8.45 -1.57 -2.78
N MET A 274 8.92 -0.85 -1.74
CA MET A 274 10.30 -0.89 -1.29
C MET A 274 10.75 -2.30 -0.85
N PRO A 275 9.98 -3.10 -0.10
CA PRO A 275 10.43 -4.43 0.31
C PRO A 275 10.80 -5.31 -0.89
N SER A 276 9.93 -5.39 -1.90
CA SER A 276 10.18 -6.18 -3.10
C SER A 276 11.24 -5.54 -4.01
N ARG A 277 11.31 -4.19 -4.07
CA ARG A 277 12.33 -3.46 -4.83
C ARG A 277 13.72 -3.70 -4.23
N ASN A 278 13.88 -3.48 -2.93
CA ASN A 278 15.14 -3.67 -2.22
C ASN A 278 15.63 -5.12 -2.31
N ALA A 279 14.72 -6.08 -2.14
CA ALA A 279 15.04 -7.51 -2.29
C ALA A 279 15.68 -7.83 -3.64
N ARG A 280 15.14 -7.31 -4.74
CA ARG A 280 15.69 -7.53 -6.09
C ARG A 280 17.08 -6.91 -6.30
N HIS A 281 17.50 -6.03 -5.39
CA HIS A 281 18.85 -5.47 -5.37
C HIS A 281 19.74 -6.08 -4.27
N GLY A 282 19.25 -7.17 -3.62
CA GLY A 282 20.01 -7.89 -2.59
C GLY A 282 20.00 -7.21 -1.20
N HIS A 283 19.15 -6.21 -0.99
CA HIS A 283 18.95 -5.60 0.32
C HIS A 283 17.82 -6.31 1.06
N LEU A 284 18.15 -6.99 2.15
CA LEU A 284 17.23 -7.86 2.88
C LEU A 284 17.04 -7.35 4.32
N PHE A 285 15.80 -7.36 4.77
CA PHE A 285 15.41 -6.93 6.10
C PHE A 285 15.53 -8.10 7.10
N THR A 286 16.08 -7.82 8.28
CA THR A 286 16.16 -8.76 9.40
C THR A 286 15.82 -8.03 10.69
N HIS A 287 15.52 -8.74 11.77
CA HIS A 287 15.31 -8.12 13.08
C HIS A 287 16.57 -7.48 13.68
N ALA A 288 17.74 -7.70 13.10
CA ALA A 288 18.98 -7.05 13.46
C ALA A 288 19.30 -5.81 12.61
N GLY A 289 18.56 -5.60 11.52
CA GLY A 289 18.77 -4.52 10.55
C GLY A 289 18.82 -4.99 9.11
N ILE A 290 19.29 -4.15 8.20
CA ILE A 290 19.28 -4.39 6.75
C ILE A 290 20.65 -4.90 6.31
N ILE A 291 20.69 -6.10 5.71
CA ILE A 291 21.90 -6.66 5.10
C ILE A 291 21.90 -6.41 3.58
N ASN A 292 23.11 -6.24 3.00
CA ASN A 292 23.30 -6.29 1.57
C ASN A 292 23.98 -7.60 1.17
N LEU A 293 23.20 -8.52 0.62
CA LEU A 293 23.67 -9.87 0.28
C LEU A 293 24.72 -9.90 -0.83
N ASN A 294 24.92 -8.79 -1.57
CA ASN A 294 25.99 -8.65 -2.55
C ASN A 294 27.38 -8.52 -1.92
N ASN A 295 27.49 -8.24 -0.61
CA ASN A 295 28.76 -8.09 0.09
C ASN A 295 29.55 -9.39 0.10
N GLU A 296 30.89 -9.28 0.00
CA GLU A 296 31.80 -10.42 -0.09
C GLU A 296 31.78 -11.29 1.18
N LYS A 297 31.48 -10.71 2.34
CA LYS A 297 31.40 -11.44 3.62
C LYS A 297 30.41 -12.62 3.59
N TYR A 298 29.38 -12.55 2.71
CA TYR A 298 28.36 -13.62 2.58
C TYR A 298 28.72 -14.71 1.55
N LYS A 299 29.86 -14.64 0.89
CA LYS A 299 30.27 -15.62 -0.13
C LYS A 299 30.37 -17.05 0.37
N ARG A 300 30.73 -17.23 1.65
CA ARG A 300 30.91 -18.53 2.31
C ARG A 300 29.99 -18.71 3.52
N ASP A 301 28.97 -17.84 3.64
CA ASP A 301 28.02 -17.88 4.75
C ASP A 301 26.92 -18.90 4.42
N ASP A 302 27.01 -20.08 5.03
CA ASP A 302 26.08 -21.20 4.85
C ASP A 302 24.83 -21.11 5.73
N THR A 303 24.69 -20.02 6.51
CA THR A 303 23.52 -19.77 7.36
C THR A 303 22.39 -19.11 6.58
N PRO A 304 21.12 -19.21 7.04
CA PRO A 304 19.98 -18.53 6.42
C PRO A 304 20.13 -16.99 6.48
N ILE A 305 19.32 -16.27 5.71
CA ILE A 305 19.28 -14.79 5.73
C ILE A 305 19.13 -14.30 7.17
N GLU A 306 18.22 -14.90 7.91
CA GLU A 306 17.98 -14.60 9.33
C GLU A 306 17.80 -15.91 10.11
N PRO A 307 18.61 -16.15 11.15
CA PRO A 307 18.44 -17.29 12.05
C PRO A 307 17.05 -17.25 12.73
N GLY A 308 16.36 -18.40 12.74
CA GLY A 308 15.02 -18.52 13.33
C GLY A 308 13.87 -18.00 12.46
N CYS A 309 14.14 -17.44 11.29
CA CYS A 309 13.11 -17.05 10.33
C CYS A 309 12.46 -18.27 9.67
N ASN A 310 11.14 -18.35 9.72
CA ASN A 310 10.36 -19.48 9.19
C ASN A 310 9.91 -19.29 7.72
N CYS A 311 10.36 -18.25 7.01
CA CYS A 311 10.00 -18.09 5.62
C CYS A 311 10.53 -19.24 4.75
N PRO A 312 9.86 -19.55 3.62
CA PRO A 312 10.31 -20.62 2.71
C PRO A 312 11.76 -20.48 2.26
N THR A 313 12.26 -19.26 2.11
CA THR A 313 13.65 -18.99 1.71
C THR A 313 14.63 -19.37 2.82
N CYS A 314 14.43 -18.88 4.05
CA CYS A 314 15.37 -19.14 5.15
C CYS A 314 15.40 -20.60 5.60
N ARG A 315 14.27 -21.32 5.49
CA ARG A 315 14.21 -22.76 5.82
C ARG A 315 15.01 -23.64 4.86
N ASN A 316 15.24 -23.18 3.63
CA ASN A 316 15.79 -24.05 2.58
C ASN A 316 17.10 -23.56 1.98
N HIS A 317 17.49 -22.29 2.17
CA HIS A 317 18.60 -21.68 1.43
C HIS A 317 19.51 -20.83 2.32
N SER A 318 20.82 -20.91 2.05
CA SER A 318 21.84 -20.10 2.71
C SER A 318 22.07 -18.76 2.01
N LYS A 319 22.66 -17.80 2.73
CA LYS A 319 23.12 -16.53 2.17
C LYS A 319 24.10 -16.73 1.02
N ALA A 320 25.05 -17.68 1.16
CA ALA A 320 26.02 -18.00 0.12
C ALA A 320 25.34 -18.43 -1.18
N TYR A 321 24.34 -19.32 -1.11
CA TYR A 321 23.61 -19.77 -2.29
C TYR A 321 22.83 -18.63 -2.95
N ILE A 322 22.07 -17.86 -2.18
CA ILE A 322 21.27 -16.75 -2.75
C ILE A 322 22.20 -15.69 -3.36
N ARG A 323 23.32 -15.38 -2.68
CA ARG A 323 24.34 -14.47 -3.22
C ARG A 323 24.90 -14.99 -4.55
N HIS A 324 25.20 -16.30 -4.64
CA HIS A 324 25.65 -16.93 -5.89
C HIS A 324 24.64 -16.67 -7.01
N LEU A 325 23.35 -16.90 -6.75
CA LEU A 325 22.29 -16.65 -7.74
C LEU A 325 22.23 -15.18 -8.21
N PHE A 326 22.40 -14.22 -7.30
CA PHE A 326 22.49 -12.80 -7.67
C PHE A 326 23.70 -12.55 -8.59
N LYS A 327 24.86 -13.14 -8.29
CA LYS A 327 26.08 -12.97 -9.11
C LYS A 327 25.98 -13.67 -10.45
N ALA A 328 25.24 -14.76 -10.52
CA ALA A 328 24.96 -15.49 -11.77
C ALA A 328 23.86 -14.85 -12.62
N GLY A 329 23.10 -13.88 -12.08
CA GLY A 329 21.97 -13.26 -12.78
C GLY A 329 20.72 -14.15 -12.86
N GLU A 330 20.63 -15.15 -11.98
CA GLU A 330 19.49 -16.08 -11.96
C GLU A 330 18.22 -15.43 -11.39
N MET A 331 17.09 -15.59 -12.07
CA MET A 331 15.80 -15.03 -11.63
C MET A 331 15.35 -15.56 -10.27
N LEU A 332 15.76 -16.78 -9.90
CA LEU A 332 15.46 -17.38 -8.61
C LEU A 332 15.99 -16.54 -7.45
N ALA A 333 17.09 -15.79 -7.63
CA ALA A 333 17.60 -14.86 -6.63
C ALA A 333 16.54 -13.85 -6.21
N PHE A 334 15.83 -13.27 -7.18
CA PHE A 334 14.79 -12.27 -6.91
C PHE A 334 13.61 -12.89 -6.17
N ARG A 335 13.16 -14.09 -6.60
CA ARG A 335 12.05 -14.78 -5.94
C ARG A 335 12.37 -15.07 -4.48
N LEU A 336 13.52 -15.67 -4.19
CA LEU A 336 13.93 -16.03 -2.84
C LEU A 336 14.07 -14.77 -1.94
N ALA A 337 14.71 -13.73 -2.45
CA ALA A 337 14.90 -12.49 -1.72
C ALA A 337 13.57 -11.76 -1.45
N VAL A 338 12.67 -11.69 -2.44
CA VAL A 338 11.36 -11.06 -2.30
C VAL A 338 10.47 -11.84 -1.34
N THR A 339 10.47 -13.17 -1.42
CA THR A 339 9.75 -14.04 -0.46
C THR A 339 10.16 -13.73 0.97
N HIS A 340 11.47 -13.63 1.25
CA HIS A 340 11.96 -13.31 2.58
C HIS A 340 11.54 -11.92 3.04
N ASN A 341 11.74 -10.88 2.22
CA ASN A 341 11.41 -9.52 2.63
C ASN A 341 9.92 -9.32 2.87
N LEU A 342 9.04 -9.89 2.05
CA LEU A 342 7.60 -9.78 2.27
C LEU A 342 7.14 -10.57 3.51
N TYR A 343 7.70 -11.76 3.72
CA TYR A 343 7.48 -12.51 4.96
C TYR A 343 7.91 -11.71 6.18
N PHE A 344 9.09 -11.07 6.14
CA PHE A 344 9.56 -10.19 7.21
C PHE A 344 8.56 -9.08 7.52
N TYR A 345 8.02 -8.39 6.50
CA TYR A 345 7.02 -7.33 6.69
C TYR A 345 5.71 -7.86 7.29
N ASN A 346 5.21 -8.99 6.79
CA ASN A 346 3.99 -9.60 7.33
C ASN A 346 4.21 -10.04 8.79
N LYS A 347 5.38 -10.60 9.10
CA LYS A 347 5.77 -11.00 10.46
C LYS A 347 5.94 -9.80 11.38
N LEU A 348 6.58 -8.72 10.94
CA LEU A 348 6.67 -7.47 11.68
C LEU A 348 5.28 -6.95 12.09
N MET A 349 4.32 -6.98 11.17
CA MET A 349 2.95 -6.58 11.49
C MET A 349 2.29 -7.52 12.50
N ALA A 350 2.53 -8.82 12.42
CA ALA A 350 2.07 -9.79 13.42
C ALA A 350 2.66 -9.52 14.80
N ASP A 351 3.96 -9.22 14.88
CA ASP A 351 4.66 -8.90 16.12
C ASP A 351 4.17 -7.57 16.73
N ILE A 352 3.88 -6.57 15.89
CA ILE A 352 3.24 -5.33 16.32
C ILE A 352 1.86 -5.61 16.92
N ARG A 353 1.00 -6.41 16.25
CA ARG A 353 -0.31 -6.79 16.79
C ARG A 353 -0.20 -7.51 18.13
N LEU A 354 0.73 -8.47 18.24
CA LEU A 354 0.99 -9.20 19.49
C LEU A 354 1.46 -8.25 20.61
N SER A 355 2.31 -7.27 20.29
CA SER A 355 2.76 -6.29 21.27
C SER A 355 1.63 -5.35 21.73
N LEU A 356 0.70 -4.99 20.85
CA LEU A 356 -0.51 -4.23 21.19
C LEU A 356 -1.45 -5.08 22.08
N GLU A 357 -1.63 -6.35 21.76
CA GLU A 357 -2.44 -7.27 22.54
C GLU A 357 -1.92 -7.42 23.97
N ASN A 358 -0.61 -7.46 24.16
CA ASN A 358 0.08 -7.65 25.44
C ASN A 358 0.45 -6.35 26.17
N ASP A 359 0.05 -5.16 25.69
CA ASP A 359 0.40 -3.85 26.24
C ASP A 359 1.92 -3.53 26.24
N THR A 360 2.70 -4.20 25.38
CA THR A 360 4.17 -4.05 25.30
C THR A 360 4.62 -3.27 24.05
N PHE A 361 3.68 -2.62 23.35
CA PHE A 361 4.01 -1.86 22.15
C PHE A 361 4.99 -0.68 22.36
N PRO A 362 4.96 0.07 23.50
CA PRO A 362 5.94 1.11 23.76
C PRO A 362 7.38 0.57 23.84
N GLU A 363 7.58 -0.59 24.48
CA GLU A 363 8.87 -1.28 24.59
C GLU A 363 9.31 -1.82 23.23
N PHE A 364 8.40 -2.43 22.47
CA PHE A 364 8.61 -2.88 21.10
C PHE A 364 9.09 -1.73 20.22
N LYS A 365 8.38 -0.59 20.23
CA LYS A 365 8.76 0.61 19.48
C LYS A 365 10.16 1.08 19.87
N LYS A 366 10.44 1.21 21.17
CA LYS A 366 11.74 1.67 21.68
C LYS A 366 12.88 0.77 21.20
N GLN A 367 12.65 -0.54 21.13
CA GLN A 367 13.66 -1.52 20.73
C GLN A 367 13.93 -1.47 19.22
N TYR A 368 12.89 -1.38 18.39
CA TYR A 368 12.97 -1.72 16.97
C TYR A 368 12.93 -0.52 16.02
N VAL A 369 12.41 0.64 16.43
CA VAL A 369 12.13 1.76 15.52
C VAL A 369 13.34 2.23 14.72
N ASP A 370 14.51 2.32 15.33
CA ASP A 370 15.74 2.74 14.65
C ASP A 370 16.57 1.53 14.18
N MET A 371 16.51 0.43 14.92
CA MET A 371 17.32 -0.75 14.66
C MET A 371 17.00 -1.39 13.31
N LEU A 372 15.71 -1.51 12.98
CA LEU A 372 15.27 -2.20 11.75
C LEU A 372 15.64 -1.43 10.48
N ASP A 373 15.86 -0.13 10.55
CA ASP A 373 16.26 0.71 9.41
C ASP A 373 17.79 0.85 9.30
N THR A 374 18.54 0.29 10.25
CA THR A 374 20.01 0.37 10.27
C THR A 374 20.62 -0.65 9.31
N ARG A 375 21.60 -0.22 8.51
CA ARG A 375 22.39 -1.11 7.65
C ARG A 375 23.52 -1.77 8.44
N ILE A 376 23.69 -3.12 8.30
CA ILE A 376 24.66 -3.93 9.03
C ILE A 376 25.57 -4.76 8.10
#